data_93ef054ac6d9893ed13905d748f05498
#
_entry.id   93ef054ac6d9893ed13905d748f05498
#
_cell.length_a   1.000
_cell.length_b   1.000
_cell.length_c   1.000
_cell.angle_alpha   90.00
_cell.angle_beta   90.00
_cell.angle_gamma   90.00
#
_symmetry.space_group_name_H-M   'P 1'
#
loop_
_entity.id
_entity.type
_entity.pdbx_description
1 polymer ?
#
loop_
_entity_poly.entity_id
_entity_poly.type
_entity_poly.pdbx_seq_one_letter_code
_entity_poly.pdbx_strand_id
1 'polypeptide(L)'
;KSDFLAAKVKDCTAVKKSKKLLQFTLDDGSGKDRTILSGIHAFYEPEDLIGKTVIAIVNLPPRNMMGIDSCGMLLSAIHEEDGEEKLHLLMVDDHIPAGAKLY
;
A
#
# COMPACT_ATOMS: atom_id res chain seq x y z
N LYS A 1 -4.47 9.40 16.59
CA LYS A 1 -3.46 10.07 15.78
C LYS A 1 -2.76 9.06 14.89
N SER A 2 -2.72 9.32 13.58
CA SER A 2 -2.17 8.37 12.61
C SER A 2 -0.65 8.50 12.49
N ASP A 3 0.02 7.36 12.42
CA ASP A 3 1.47 7.31 12.16
C ASP A 3 1.68 6.99 10.69
N PHE A 4 2.21 7.96 9.96
CA PHE A 4 2.55 7.81 8.54
C PHE A 4 4.03 7.53 8.40
N LEU A 5 4.36 6.54 7.58
CA LEU A 5 5.76 6.28 7.29
C LEU A 5 5.93 5.77 5.87
N ALA A 6 7.17 5.84 5.40
CA ALA A 6 7.55 5.29 4.12
C ALA A 6 7.73 3.78 4.25
N ALA A 7 7.19 3.03 3.31
CA ALA A 7 7.33 1.58 3.31
C ALA A 7 7.70 1.12 1.91
N LYS A 8 8.61 0.16 1.83
CA LYS A 8 9.05 -0.37 0.55
C LYS A 8 8.24 -1.60 0.19
N VAL A 9 7.78 -1.66 -1.04
CA VAL A 9 7.03 -2.80 -1.56
C VAL A 9 7.99 -3.91 -1.90
N LYS A 10 8.05 -4.92 -1.05
CA LYS A 10 8.89 -6.10 -1.28
C LYS A 10 8.24 -7.03 -2.27
N ASP A 11 6.92 -7.15 -2.20
CA ASP A 11 6.15 -8.00 -3.09
C ASP A 11 4.73 -7.44 -3.19
N CYS A 12 4.06 -7.77 -4.28
CA CYS A 12 2.68 -7.36 -4.50
C CYS A 12 2.01 -8.40 -5.38
N THR A 13 0.88 -8.92 -4.94
CA THR A 13 0.16 -9.97 -5.67
C THR A 13 -1.33 -9.68 -5.69
N ALA A 14 -2.01 -10.17 -6.71
CA ALA A 14 -3.47 -10.09 -6.77
C ALA A 14 -4.07 -11.12 -5.84
N VAL A 15 -5.14 -10.74 -5.12
CA VAL A 15 -5.86 -11.65 -4.24
C VAL A 15 -6.82 -12.46 -5.09
N LYS A 16 -6.68 -13.79 -5.05
CA LYS A 16 -7.43 -14.69 -5.95
C LYS A 16 -8.94 -14.57 -5.83
N LYS A 17 -9.44 -14.32 -4.64
CA LYS A 17 -10.89 -14.25 -4.37
C LYS A 17 -11.47 -12.87 -4.56
N SER A 18 -10.67 -11.89 -4.99
CA SER A 18 -11.14 -10.53 -5.18
C SER A 18 -10.52 -9.95 -6.44
N LYS A 19 -11.35 -9.33 -7.28
CA LYS A 19 -10.86 -8.65 -8.48
C LYS A 19 -10.29 -7.27 -8.18
N LYS A 20 -10.53 -6.76 -6.97
CA LYS A 20 -10.16 -5.39 -6.59
C LYS A 20 -8.94 -5.30 -5.71
N LEU A 21 -8.63 -6.36 -4.96
CA LEU A 21 -7.61 -6.29 -3.92
C LEU A 21 -6.24 -6.70 -4.44
N LEU A 22 -5.25 -5.90 -4.06
CA LEU A 22 -3.85 -6.28 -4.15
C LEU A 22 -3.33 -6.51 -2.74
N GLN A 23 -2.50 -7.52 -2.58
CA GLN A 23 -1.84 -7.82 -1.31
C GLN A 23 -0.41 -7.36 -1.39
N PHE A 24 -0.04 -6.46 -0.50
CA PHE A 24 1.30 -5.91 -0.41
C PHE A 24 2.06 -6.55 0.73
N THR A 25 3.31 -6.92 0.47
CA THR A 25 4.27 -7.28 1.49
C THR A 25 5.26 -6.14 1.58
N LEU A 26 5.28 -5.46 2.73
CA LEU A 26 5.99 -4.20 2.89
C LEU A 26 7.10 -4.32 3.92
N ASP A 27 8.21 -3.65 3.64
CA ASP A 27 9.25 -3.38 4.62
C ASP A 27 8.94 -2.01 5.24
N ASP A 28 8.57 -2.00 6.51
CA ASP A 28 8.22 -0.77 7.23
C ASP A 28 9.32 -0.31 8.18
N GLY A 29 10.49 -0.92 8.07
CA GLY A 29 11.63 -0.57 8.91
C GLY A 29 11.66 -1.29 10.27
N SER A 30 10.64 -2.10 10.58
CA SER A 30 10.57 -2.79 11.87
C SER A 30 11.36 -4.09 11.93
N GLY A 31 11.84 -4.56 10.79
CA GLY A 31 12.51 -5.86 10.69
C GLY A 31 11.56 -7.01 10.43
N LYS A 32 10.27 -6.75 10.38
CA LYS A 32 9.25 -7.74 10.06
C LYS A 32 8.45 -7.28 8.85
N ASP A 33 8.03 -8.22 8.02
CA ASP A 33 7.18 -7.89 6.89
C ASP A 33 5.78 -7.51 7.36
N ARG A 34 5.24 -6.47 6.76
CA ARG A 34 3.88 -6.00 7.03
C ARG A 34 3.01 -6.30 5.83
N THR A 35 1.83 -6.87 6.08
CA THR A 35 0.86 -7.17 5.03
C THR A 35 -0.23 -6.10 5.05
N ILE A 36 -0.47 -5.48 3.89
CA ILE A 36 -1.56 -4.53 3.69
C ILE A 36 -2.31 -4.93 2.43
N LEU A 37 -3.64 -4.94 2.51
CA LEU A 37 -4.48 -5.13 1.33
C LEU A 37 -5.09 -3.80 0.93
N SER A 38 -5.14 -3.55 -0.38
CA SER A 38 -5.69 -2.31 -0.91
C SER A 38 -6.48 -2.59 -2.17
N GLY A 39 -7.64 -1.94 -2.30
CA GLY A 39 -8.56 -2.16 -3.42
C GLY A 39 -8.19 -1.36 -4.66
N ILE A 40 -6.95 -1.45 -5.11
CA ILE A 40 -6.44 -0.62 -6.19
C ILE A 40 -6.05 -1.39 -7.46
N HIS A 41 -6.42 -2.66 -7.56
CA HIS A 41 -6.04 -3.49 -8.71
C HIS A 41 -6.56 -2.93 -10.05
N ALA A 42 -7.67 -2.19 -10.02
CA ALA A 42 -8.19 -1.57 -11.24
C ALA A 42 -7.26 -0.48 -11.80
N PHE A 43 -6.34 0.04 -10.97
CA PHE A 43 -5.47 1.16 -11.34
C PHE A 43 -4.00 0.76 -11.50
N TYR A 44 -3.60 -0.39 -10.96
CA TYR A 44 -2.19 -0.81 -10.96
C TYR A 44 -2.06 -2.30 -11.18
N GLU A 45 -1.05 -2.69 -11.93
CA GLU A 45 -0.63 -4.08 -12.00
C GLU A 45 0.36 -4.36 -10.87
N PRO A 46 0.27 -5.53 -10.20
CA PRO A 46 1.13 -5.79 -9.04
C PRO A 46 2.62 -5.64 -9.33
N GLU A 47 3.07 -6.14 -10.47
CA GLU A 47 4.50 -6.12 -10.82
C GLU A 47 5.05 -4.71 -11.01
N ASP A 48 4.19 -3.73 -11.30
CA ASP A 48 4.62 -2.35 -11.47
C ASP A 48 4.88 -1.65 -10.15
N LEU A 49 4.47 -2.25 -9.05
CA LEU A 49 4.57 -1.65 -7.71
C LEU A 49 5.73 -2.21 -6.90
N ILE A 50 6.27 -3.35 -7.29
CA ILE A 50 7.37 -3.98 -6.56
C ILE A 50 8.61 -3.08 -6.65
N GLY A 51 9.23 -2.82 -5.50
CA GLY A 51 10.39 -1.95 -5.41
C GLY A 51 10.08 -0.48 -5.18
N LYS A 52 8.81 -0.10 -5.24
CA LYS A 52 8.40 1.29 -5.01
C LYS A 52 8.32 1.59 -3.52
N THR A 53 8.45 2.88 -3.19
CA THR A 53 8.33 3.35 -1.81
C THR A 53 7.03 4.12 -1.67
N VAL A 54 6.12 3.56 -0.89
CA VAL A 54 4.77 4.11 -0.71
C VAL A 54 4.61 4.67 0.70
N ILE A 55 3.50 5.33 0.96
CA ILE A 55 3.21 5.88 2.28
C ILE A 55 2.12 5.04 2.93
N ALA A 56 2.40 4.56 4.14
CA ALA A 56 1.49 3.70 4.88
C ALA A 56 1.13 4.32 6.22
N ILE A 57 -0.11 4.08 6.65
CA ILE A 57 -0.55 4.32 8.02
C ILE A 57 -0.43 2.98 8.75
N VAL A 58 0.34 2.95 9.84
CA VAL A 58 0.71 1.68 10.47
C VAL A 58 0.16 1.49 11.88
N ASN A 59 -0.41 2.50 12.48
CA ASN A 59 -0.95 2.40 13.85
C ASN A 59 -2.45 2.17 13.87
N LEU A 60 -2.95 1.41 12.90
CA LEU A 60 -4.35 1.01 12.84
C LEU A 60 -4.49 -0.43 13.30
N PRO A 61 -5.64 -0.80 13.91
CA PRO A 61 -5.85 -2.20 14.25
C PRO A 61 -5.94 -3.05 12.99
N PRO A 62 -5.46 -4.30 13.03
CA PRO A 62 -5.56 -5.19 11.88
C PRO A 62 -7.01 -5.40 11.47
N ARG A 63 -7.25 -5.49 10.16
CA ARG A 63 -8.56 -5.71 9.59
C ARG A 63 -8.52 -6.95 8.73
N ASN A 64 -9.38 -7.92 9.03
CA ASN A 64 -9.44 -9.13 8.22
C ASN A 64 -10.20 -8.87 6.92
N MET A 65 -9.59 -9.20 5.81
CA MET A 65 -10.17 -9.04 4.47
C MET A 65 -9.89 -10.31 3.70
N MET A 66 -10.92 -11.01 3.29
CA MET A 66 -10.81 -12.27 2.53
C MET A 66 -9.92 -13.30 3.22
N GLY A 67 -9.97 -13.36 4.57
CA GLY A 67 -9.18 -14.29 5.35
C GLY A 67 -7.74 -13.86 5.61
N ILE A 68 -7.37 -12.65 5.20
CA ILE A 68 -6.01 -12.11 5.37
C ILE A 68 -6.10 -10.87 6.25
N ASP A 69 -5.21 -10.78 7.24
CA ASP A 69 -5.16 -9.60 8.10
C ASP A 69 -4.38 -8.49 7.41
N SER A 70 -5.07 -7.38 7.16
CA SER A 70 -4.45 -6.17 6.62
C SER A 70 -4.04 -5.28 7.80
N CYS A 71 -2.75 -4.98 7.90
CA CYS A 71 -2.17 -4.31 9.06
C CYS A 71 -1.79 -2.87 8.73
N GLY A 72 -2.76 -2.09 8.25
CA GLY A 72 -2.57 -0.69 7.94
C GLY A 72 -3.31 -0.28 6.67
N MET A 73 -3.01 0.92 6.19
CA MET A 73 -3.57 1.48 4.95
C MET A 73 -2.49 2.15 4.15
N LEU A 74 -2.62 2.07 2.83
CA LEU A 74 -1.81 2.87 1.92
C LEU A 74 -2.57 4.15 1.57
N LEU A 75 -1.83 5.24 1.38
CA LEU A 75 -2.43 6.52 1.00
C LEU A 75 -2.45 6.67 -0.51
N SER A 76 -3.58 7.14 -1.02
CA SER A 76 -3.78 7.39 -2.44
C SER A 76 -4.50 8.70 -2.65
N ALA A 77 -4.25 9.33 -3.78
CA ALA A 77 -5.00 10.49 -4.20
C ALA A 77 -5.97 10.06 -5.31
N ILE A 78 -7.23 10.45 -5.17
CA ILE A 78 -8.28 10.09 -6.13
C ILE A 78 -8.82 11.37 -6.75
N HIS A 79 -8.95 11.39 -8.07
CA HIS A 79 -9.54 12.52 -8.77
C HIS A 79 -10.28 12.02 -10.02
N GLU A 80 -11.09 12.88 -10.62
CA GLU A 80 -11.75 12.59 -11.86
C GLU A 80 -11.09 13.33 -13.00
N GLU A 81 -10.99 12.67 -14.15
CA GLU A 81 -10.43 13.24 -15.37
C GLU A 81 -11.25 12.71 -16.54
N ASP A 82 -11.87 13.62 -17.27
CA ASP A 82 -12.73 13.29 -18.43
C ASP A 82 -13.86 12.30 -18.04
N GLY A 83 -14.40 12.46 -16.82
CA GLY A 83 -15.49 11.61 -16.34
C GLY A 83 -15.04 10.27 -15.80
N GLU A 84 -13.74 10.01 -15.76
CA GLU A 84 -13.19 8.77 -15.21
C GLU A 84 -12.49 9.01 -13.89
N GLU A 85 -12.69 8.10 -12.96
CA GLU A 85 -11.96 8.12 -11.70
C GLU A 85 -10.53 7.66 -11.92
N LYS A 86 -9.58 8.44 -11.43
CA LYS A 86 -8.16 8.11 -11.45
C LYS A 86 -7.64 8.05 -10.03
N LEU A 87 -6.77 7.09 -9.78
CA LEU A 87 -6.17 6.89 -8.45
C LEU A 87 -4.66 6.81 -8.61
N HIS A 88 -3.96 7.55 -7.74
CA HIS A 88 -2.50 7.50 -7.69
C HIS A 88 -2.06 7.21 -6.26
N LEU A 89 -1.29 6.16 -6.08
CA LEU A 89 -0.63 5.90 -4.80
C LEU A 89 0.37 7.02 -4.52
N LEU A 90 0.39 7.48 -3.29
CA LEU A 90 1.40 8.44 -2.87
C LEU A 90 2.72 7.70 -2.71
N MET A 91 3.73 8.20 -3.39
CA MET A 91 5.06 7.58 -3.39
C MET A 91 6.11 8.63 -3.08
N VAL A 92 7.19 8.19 -2.48
CA VAL A 92 8.37 9.03 -2.28
C VAL A 92 9.54 8.41 -3.01
N ASP A 93 10.64 9.14 -3.08
CA ASP A 93 11.84 8.68 -3.75
C ASP A 93 12.29 7.34 -3.19
N ASP A 94 12.69 6.42 -4.07
CA ASP A 94 13.01 5.05 -3.68
C ASP A 94 14.28 4.92 -2.85
N HIS A 95 15.10 5.96 -2.74
CA HIS A 95 16.25 5.90 -1.83
C HIS A 95 15.90 6.32 -0.40
N ILE A 96 14.66 6.79 -0.16
CA ILE A 96 14.19 7.04 1.20
C ILE A 96 14.11 5.69 1.92
N PRO A 97 14.74 5.54 3.09
CA PRO A 97 14.72 4.24 3.76
C PRO A 97 13.35 3.87 4.30
N ALA A 98 13.06 2.57 4.33
CA ALA A 98 11.85 2.07 4.94
C ALA A 98 11.78 2.49 6.40
N GLY A 99 10.59 2.92 6.83
CA GLY A 99 10.39 3.37 8.20
C GLY A 99 10.60 4.86 8.40
N ALA A 100 11.01 5.60 7.37
CA ALA A 100 11.13 7.06 7.48
C ALA A 100 9.76 7.66 7.79
N LYS A 101 9.70 8.48 8.83
CA LYS A 101 8.43 9.08 9.26
C LYS A 101 8.08 10.29 8.41
N LEU A 102 6.78 10.46 8.22
CA LEU A 102 6.24 11.65 7.58
C LEU A 102 5.64 12.56 8.64
N TYR A 103 5.82 13.84 8.43
CA TYR A 103 5.32 14.87 9.35
C TYR A 103 4.30 15.77 8.68
#